data_ea3c92d59ceed278bf49582f8590e376
#
_entry.id   ea3c92d59ceed278bf49582f8590e376
#
_cell.length_a   1.000
_cell.length_b   1.000
_cell.length_c   1.000
_cell.angle_alpha   90.00
_cell.angle_beta   90.00
_cell.angle_gamma   90.00
#
_symmetry.space_group_name_H-M   'P 1'
#
loop_
_entity.id
_entity.type
_entity.pdbx_description
1 polymer ?
#
loop_
_entity_poly.entity_id
_entity_poly.type
_entity_poly.pdbx_seq_one_letter_code
_entity_poly.pdbx_strand_id
1 'polypeptide(L)'
;MERLVIVAVVAAVAVVVALVVQRRQAPAAPVRTGYNVPAQLHRPDFERPDAQWLVVVFSSATCSTCAGVWDKVRVLESAAVAVQEVEVGARRELHDRYRIDGVPTTVMADAEGVVRASFLGPATATDIWAALAELRDPGSVPEGCHDHVTPSADPSAPTEAQRPDGRHLPPGREGDLD
;
A
#
# COMPACT_ATOMS: atom_id res chain seq x y z
N MET A 1 -47.89 -20.81 -8.30
CA MET A 1 -47.59 -19.37 -8.12
C MET A 1 -46.65 -19.15 -6.95
N GLU A 2 -46.86 -19.81 -5.83
CA GLU A 2 -46.00 -19.66 -4.60
C GLU A 2 -44.52 -19.95 -4.85
N ARG A 3 -44.17 -21.04 -5.56
CA ARG A 3 -42.79 -21.39 -5.87
C ARG A 3 -42.11 -20.34 -6.76
N LEU A 4 -42.82 -19.70 -7.67
CA LEU A 4 -42.28 -18.64 -8.51
C LEU A 4 -41.97 -17.37 -7.71
N VAL A 5 -42.78 -17.06 -6.70
CA VAL A 5 -42.57 -15.91 -5.80
C VAL A 5 -41.34 -16.14 -4.93
N ILE A 6 -41.18 -17.35 -4.39
CA ILE A 6 -40.02 -17.70 -3.58
C ILE A 6 -38.72 -17.59 -4.40
N VAL A 7 -38.67 -18.10 -5.61
CA VAL A 7 -37.50 -18.01 -6.50
C VAL A 7 -37.18 -16.54 -6.83
N ALA A 8 -38.21 -15.73 -7.12
CA ALA A 8 -38.00 -14.30 -7.39
C ALA A 8 -37.41 -13.54 -6.17
N VAL A 9 -37.90 -13.83 -4.96
CA VAL A 9 -37.39 -13.22 -3.72
C VAL A 9 -35.94 -13.62 -3.46
N VAL A 10 -35.61 -14.92 -3.60
CA VAL A 10 -34.24 -15.41 -3.42
C VAL A 10 -33.28 -14.78 -4.43
N ALA A 11 -33.69 -14.67 -5.71
CA ALA A 11 -32.91 -14.01 -6.74
C ALA A 11 -32.67 -12.52 -6.42
N ALA A 12 -33.72 -11.80 -5.98
CA ALA A 12 -33.59 -10.40 -5.58
C ALA A 12 -32.62 -10.20 -4.40
N VAL A 13 -32.70 -11.05 -3.38
CA VAL A 13 -31.79 -11.02 -2.23
C VAL A 13 -30.35 -11.31 -2.67
N ALA A 14 -30.12 -12.30 -3.54
CA ALA A 14 -28.80 -12.63 -4.06
C ALA A 14 -28.21 -11.45 -4.85
N VAL A 15 -28.99 -10.75 -5.66
CA VAL A 15 -28.55 -9.55 -6.40
C VAL A 15 -28.20 -8.42 -5.43
N VAL A 16 -29.02 -8.16 -4.41
CA VAL A 16 -28.73 -7.13 -3.41
C VAL A 16 -27.44 -7.45 -2.65
N VAL A 17 -27.25 -8.70 -2.23
CA VAL A 17 -26.02 -9.14 -1.55
C VAL A 17 -24.82 -8.98 -2.48
N ALA A 18 -24.92 -9.40 -3.74
CA ALA A 18 -23.84 -9.24 -4.73
C ALA A 18 -23.47 -7.76 -4.93
N LEU A 19 -24.46 -6.86 -5.05
CA LEU A 19 -24.24 -5.42 -5.18
C LEU A 19 -23.60 -4.80 -3.93
N VAL A 20 -23.99 -5.25 -2.74
CA VAL A 20 -23.39 -4.80 -1.48
C VAL A 20 -21.95 -5.28 -1.36
N VAL A 21 -21.67 -6.54 -1.73
CA VAL A 21 -20.29 -7.09 -1.75
C VAL A 21 -19.45 -6.38 -2.80
N GLN A 22 -19.94 -6.15 -4.01
CA GLN A 22 -19.23 -5.39 -5.04
C GLN A 22 -18.93 -3.95 -4.62
N ARG A 23 -19.86 -3.28 -3.93
CA ARG A 23 -19.61 -1.93 -3.41
C ARG A 23 -18.58 -1.91 -2.29
N ARG A 24 -18.43 -3.01 -1.54
CA ARG A 24 -17.38 -3.16 -0.52
C ARG A 24 -16.03 -3.56 -1.12
N GLN A 25 -16.02 -4.14 -2.32
CA GLN A 25 -14.83 -4.44 -3.11
C GLN A 25 -14.61 -3.34 -4.15
N ALA A 26 -14.58 -2.06 -3.72
CA ALA A 26 -14.16 -0.99 -4.62
C ALA A 26 -12.77 -1.35 -5.18
N PRO A 27 -12.59 -1.36 -6.52
CA PRO A 27 -11.28 -1.62 -7.12
C PRO A 27 -10.28 -0.66 -6.52
N ALA A 28 -9.07 -1.14 -6.23
CA ALA A 28 -7.96 -0.28 -5.85
C ALA A 28 -7.88 0.85 -6.89
N ALA A 29 -7.95 2.10 -6.42
CA ALA A 29 -7.86 3.25 -7.30
C ALA A 29 -6.56 3.14 -8.10
N PRO A 30 -6.57 3.47 -9.42
CA PRO A 30 -5.37 3.41 -10.22
C PRO A 30 -4.27 4.22 -9.55
N VAL A 31 -3.09 3.61 -9.38
CA VAL A 31 -1.91 4.25 -8.82
C VAL A 31 -1.63 5.51 -9.64
N ARG A 32 -1.90 6.68 -9.07
CA ARG A 32 -1.49 7.94 -9.68
C ARG A 32 0.02 8.02 -9.53
N THR A 33 0.75 7.92 -10.63
CA THR A 33 2.17 8.25 -10.70
C THR A 33 2.33 9.72 -10.36
N GLY A 34 2.95 10.04 -9.22
CA GLY A 34 3.19 11.43 -8.82
C GLY A 34 2.93 11.75 -7.35
N TYR A 35 2.76 10.76 -6.50
CA TYR A 35 2.64 10.99 -5.06
C TYR A 35 3.98 11.21 -4.40
N ASN A 36 4.00 12.18 -3.50
CA ASN A 36 5.16 12.43 -2.69
C ASN A 36 5.13 11.50 -1.46
N VAL A 37 6.02 10.49 -1.48
CA VAL A 37 6.29 9.65 -0.31
C VAL A 37 7.61 10.14 0.28
N PRO A 38 7.67 10.46 1.59
CA PRO A 38 8.92 10.87 2.21
C PRO A 38 9.95 9.73 2.14
N ALA A 39 11.18 10.04 1.75
CA ALA A 39 12.27 9.07 1.78
C ALA A 39 12.81 8.85 3.21
N GLN A 40 12.56 9.82 4.10
CA GLN A 40 13.08 9.84 5.46
C GLN A 40 12.03 10.37 6.43
N LEU A 41 11.87 9.69 7.56
CA LEU A 41 11.11 10.13 8.71
C LEU A 41 12.05 10.49 9.87
N HIS A 42 11.75 11.55 10.59
CA HIS A 42 12.48 11.89 11.82
C HIS A 42 11.86 11.13 12.99
N ARG A 43 12.50 10.08 13.46
CA ARG A 43 11.98 9.16 14.48
C ARG A 43 11.39 9.83 15.72
N PRO A 44 12.01 10.90 16.27
CA PRO A 44 11.45 11.63 17.41
C PRO A 44 10.08 12.32 17.17
N ASP A 45 9.62 12.44 15.93
CA ASP A 45 8.26 12.96 15.64
C ASP A 45 7.17 11.93 15.96
N PHE A 46 7.55 10.69 16.19
CA PHE A 46 6.64 9.54 16.35
C PHE A 46 6.83 8.87 17.71
N GLU A 47 5.80 8.13 18.12
CA GLU A 47 5.85 7.33 19.32
C GLU A 47 6.89 6.22 19.22
N ARG A 48 7.50 5.83 20.36
CA ARG A 48 8.53 4.78 20.44
C ARG A 48 9.67 4.95 19.41
N PRO A 49 10.39 6.07 19.44
CA PRO A 49 11.42 6.37 18.46
C PRO A 49 12.56 5.32 18.44
N ASP A 50 12.76 4.57 19.52
CA ASP A 50 13.79 3.53 19.65
C ASP A 50 13.36 2.15 19.11
N ALA A 51 12.10 1.99 18.64
CA ALA A 51 11.67 0.74 18.04
C ALA A 51 12.43 0.48 16.74
N GLN A 52 12.78 -0.78 16.47
CA GLN A 52 13.51 -1.17 15.27
C GLN A 52 12.81 -0.79 13.97
N TRP A 53 11.48 -0.91 13.97
CA TRP A 53 10.62 -0.58 12.82
C TRP A 53 9.54 0.41 13.22
N LEU A 54 9.17 1.26 12.31
CA LEU A 54 8.05 2.19 12.43
C LEU A 54 7.11 2.01 11.25
N VAL A 55 5.83 1.81 11.54
CA VAL A 55 4.76 1.81 10.54
C VAL A 55 3.83 2.98 10.84
N VAL A 56 3.74 3.93 9.93
CA VAL A 56 2.89 5.13 10.06
C VAL A 56 1.78 5.06 9.03
N VAL A 57 0.56 5.32 9.46
CA VAL A 57 -0.59 5.55 8.57
C VAL A 57 -0.98 7.02 8.66
N PHE A 58 -0.73 7.75 7.58
CA PHE A 58 -1.27 9.09 7.42
C PHE A 58 -2.72 8.98 6.97
N SER A 59 -3.62 9.60 7.74
CA SER A 59 -5.07 9.45 7.59
C SER A 59 -5.82 10.77 7.64
N SER A 60 -7.13 10.70 7.38
CA SER A 60 -8.06 11.81 7.58
C SER A 60 -9.40 11.27 8.09
N ALA A 61 -10.04 11.98 8.99
CA ALA A 61 -11.37 11.64 9.50
C ALA A 61 -12.46 11.59 8.40
N THR A 62 -12.25 12.29 7.29
CA THR A 62 -13.17 12.30 6.14
C THR A 62 -12.87 11.22 5.10
N CYS A 63 -11.81 10.45 5.28
CA CYS A 63 -11.39 9.40 4.37
C CYS A 63 -12.10 8.08 4.69
N SER A 64 -12.94 7.61 3.80
CA SER A 64 -13.76 6.40 4.02
C SER A 64 -12.96 5.09 4.06
N THR A 65 -11.76 5.06 3.50
CA THR A 65 -10.89 3.87 3.44
C THR A 65 -9.81 3.84 4.51
N CYS A 66 -9.53 4.97 5.15
CA CYS A 66 -8.44 5.11 6.13
C CYS A 66 -8.62 4.21 7.35
N ALA A 67 -9.82 4.15 7.92
CA ALA A 67 -10.11 3.26 9.06
C ALA A 67 -9.83 1.78 8.73
N GLY A 68 -10.18 1.34 7.53
CA GLY A 68 -9.92 -0.03 7.08
C GLY A 68 -8.44 -0.34 6.88
N VAL A 69 -7.60 0.64 6.54
CA VAL A 69 -6.14 0.49 6.49
C VAL A 69 -5.56 0.48 7.91
N TRP A 70 -6.01 1.40 8.76
CA TRP A 70 -5.59 1.45 10.16
C TRP A 70 -5.85 0.14 10.90
N ASP A 71 -7.04 -0.46 10.75
CA ASP A 71 -7.38 -1.74 11.36
C ASP A 71 -6.42 -2.89 10.98
N LYS A 72 -5.86 -2.85 9.76
CA LYS A 72 -4.89 -3.85 9.29
C LYS A 72 -3.48 -3.58 9.81
N VAL A 73 -3.13 -2.32 10.04
CA VAL A 73 -1.79 -1.90 10.44
C VAL A 73 -1.60 -1.97 11.96
N ARG A 74 -2.59 -1.54 12.75
CA ARG A 74 -2.49 -1.49 14.22
C ARG A 74 -2.17 -2.83 14.88
N VAL A 75 -2.50 -3.96 14.24
CA VAL A 75 -2.21 -5.30 14.76
C VAL A 75 -0.75 -5.72 14.59
N LEU A 76 0.05 -4.96 13.82
CA LEU A 76 1.48 -5.20 13.64
C LEU A 76 2.31 -4.70 14.82
N GLU A 77 1.71 -3.97 15.75
CA GLU A 77 2.42 -3.43 16.91
C GLU A 77 3.05 -4.56 17.73
N SER A 78 4.32 -4.40 18.06
CA SER A 78 5.09 -5.35 18.85
C SER A 78 6.25 -4.66 19.55
N ALA A 79 7.06 -5.40 20.31
CA ALA A 79 8.25 -4.84 20.93
C ALA A 79 9.22 -4.20 19.91
N ALA A 80 9.34 -4.79 18.73
CA ALA A 80 10.24 -4.32 17.67
C ALA A 80 9.58 -3.36 16.67
N VAL A 81 8.25 -3.27 16.64
CA VAL A 81 7.50 -2.48 15.67
C VAL A 81 6.64 -1.44 16.39
N ALA A 82 6.93 -0.18 16.18
CA ALA A 82 6.05 0.93 16.57
C ALA A 82 5.01 1.14 15.46
N VAL A 83 3.75 1.36 15.84
CA VAL A 83 2.67 1.64 14.90
C VAL A 83 1.96 2.90 15.33
N GLN A 84 1.75 3.83 14.38
CA GLN A 84 1.09 5.09 14.68
C GLN A 84 0.19 5.55 13.55
N GLU A 85 -1.00 6.02 13.91
CA GLU A 85 -1.87 6.79 13.02
C GLU A 85 -1.56 8.28 13.17
N VAL A 86 -1.42 8.97 12.05
CA VAL A 86 -1.25 10.42 11.97
C VAL A 86 -2.43 11.00 11.21
N GLU A 87 -3.45 11.42 11.96
CA GLU A 87 -4.66 12.03 11.39
C GLU A 87 -4.41 13.50 11.10
N VAL A 88 -4.78 13.98 9.90
CA VAL A 88 -4.46 15.33 9.41
C VAL A 88 -5.08 16.44 10.26
N GLY A 89 -6.26 16.24 10.85
CA GLY A 89 -6.90 17.23 11.73
C GLY A 89 -6.17 17.39 13.05
N ALA A 90 -5.61 16.29 13.58
CA ALA A 90 -4.90 16.28 14.86
C ALA A 90 -3.40 16.63 14.73
N ARG A 91 -2.76 16.24 13.63
CA ARG A 91 -1.32 16.35 13.40
C ARG A 91 -0.98 16.89 12.02
N ARG A 92 -1.61 18.01 11.65
CA ARG A 92 -1.40 18.68 10.35
C ARG A 92 0.07 18.99 10.08
N GLU A 93 0.81 19.38 11.12
CA GLU A 93 2.23 19.72 11.02
C GLU A 93 3.09 18.57 10.50
N LEU A 94 2.71 17.30 10.77
CA LEU A 94 3.43 16.14 10.23
C LEU A 94 3.05 15.88 8.77
N HIS A 95 1.77 16.07 8.40
CA HIS A 95 1.37 15.99 6.99
C HIS A 95 2.12 17.03 6.15
N ASP A 96 2.21 18.26 6.62
CA ASP A 96 2.92 19.35 5.93
C ASP A 96 4.43 19.08 5.88
N ARG A 97 5.04 18.65 7.01
CA ARG A 97 6.47 18.32 7.10
C ARG A 97 6.88 17.25 6.12
N TYR A 98 6.11 16.17 6.04
CA TYR A 98 6.38 15.03 5.17
C TYR A 98 5.72 15.15 3.79
N ARG A 99 5.07 16.27 3.51
CA ARG A 99 4.41 16.59 2.23
C ARG A 99 3.43 15.49 1.79
N ILE A 100 2.63 15.00 2.75
CA ILE A 100 1.60 14.01 2.47
C ILE A 100 0.45 14.68 1.73
N ASP A 101 0.28 14.36 0.47
CA ASP A 101 -0.73 14.93 -0.43
C ASP A 101 -1.90 13.98 -0.72
N GLY A 102 -1.84 12.76 -0.22
CA GLY A 102 -2.89 11.76 -0.34
C GLY A 102 -3.03 10.87 0.88
N VAL A 103 -4.25 10.45 1.19
CA VAL A 103 -4.55 9.52 2.30
C VAL A 103 -5.51 8.42 1.83
N PRO A 104 -5.40 7.21 2.37
CA PRO A 104 -4.39 6.77 3.32
C PRO A 104 -3.02 6.62 2.67
N THR A 105 -1.96 7.05 3.36
CA THR A 105 -0.58 6.72 3.00
C THR A 105 0.03 5.95 4.15
N THR A 106 0.47 4.72 3.87
CA THR A 106 1.19 3.87 4.83
C THR A 106 2.68 3.92 4.51
N VAL A 107 3.50 4.18 5.51
CA VAL A 107 4.95 4.29 5.38
C VAL A 107 5.61 3.37 6.39
N MET A 108 6.59 2.58 5.95
CA MET A 108 7.40 1.71 6.80
C MET A 108 8.84 2.20 6.80
N ALA A 109 9.37 2.49 7.97
CA ALA A 109 10.73 2.99 8.15
C ALA A 109 11.52 2.13 9.14
N ASP A 110 12.84 2.10 8.95
CA ASP A 110 13.79 1.46 9.87
C ASP A 110 14.09 2.32 11.11
N ALA A 111 15.02 1.87 11.93
CA ALA A 111 15.42 2.56 13.16
C ALA A 111 16.03 3.95 12.90
N GLU A 112 16.67 4.13 11.76
CA GLU A 112 17.26 5.39 11.31
C GLU A 112 16.19 6.30 10.67
N GLY A 113 14.97 5.80 10.50
CA GLY A 113 13.85 6.51 9.87
C GLY A 113 13.88 6.50 8.34
N VAL A 114 14.78 5.72 7.72
CA VAL A 114 14.79 5.55 6.26
C VAL A 114 13.54 4.77 5.85
N VAL A 115 12.79 5.32 4.92
CA VAL A 115 11.58 4.68 4.40
C VAL A 115 11.96 3.54 3.48
N ARG A 116 11.54 2.33 3.83
CA ARG A 116 11.86 1.09 3.13
C ARG A 116 10.70 0.56 2.28
N ALA A 117 9.47 0.85 2.69
CA ALA A 117 8.27 0.52 1.93
C ALA A 117 7.18 1.56 2.15
N SER A 118 6.30 1.70 1.18
CA SER A 118 5.15 2.60 1.27
C SER A 118 3.98 2.11 0.43
N PHE A 119 2.78 2.45 0.87
CA PHE A 119 1.53 2.18 0.16
C PHE A 119 0.70 3.44 0.13
N LEU A 120 0.16 3.75 -1.03
CA LEU A 120 -0.78 4.83 -1.20
C LEU A 120 -2.17 4.28 -1.52
N GLY A 121 -3.17 4.78 -0.82
CA GLY A 121 -4.53 4.28 -0.94
C GLY A 121 -4.78 3.00 -0.13
N PRO A 122 -5.91 2.32 -0.40
CA PRO A 122 -6.28 1.12 0.32
C PRO A 122 -5.34 -0.05 -0.06
N ALA A 123 -4.51 -0.46 0.90
CA ALA A 123 -3.69 -1.66 0.78
C ALA A 123 -4.38 -2.86 1.44
N THR A 124 -4.09 -4.08 0.97
CA THR A 124 -4.59 -5.29 1.61
C THR A 124 -3.76 -5.64 2.85
N ALA A 125 -4.32 -6.45 3.75
CA ALA A 125 -3.55 -6.93 4.90
C ALA A 125 -2.34 -7.75 4.45
N THR A 126 -2.50 -8.57 3.42
CA THR A 126 -1.43 -9.39 2.84
C THR A 126 -0.28 -8.53 2.35
N ASP A 127 -0.55 -7.46 1.60
CA ASP A 127 0.49 -6.58 1.07
C ASP A 127 1.29 -5.90 2.20
N ILE A 128 0.56 -5.34 3.18
CA ILE A 128 1.17 -4.65 4.32
C ILE A 128 2.02 -5.60 5.16
N TRP A 129 1.49 -6.79 5.46
CA TRP A 129 2.17 -7.75 6.32
C TRP A 129 3.33 -8.43 5.62
N ALA A 130 3.18 -8.75 4.33
CA ALA A 130 4.27 -9.27 3.50
C ALA A 130 5.43 -8.27 3.41
N ALA A 131 5.14 -6.99 3.16
CA ALA A 131 6.16 -5.96 3.12
C ALA A 131 6.95 -5.86 4.44
N LEU A 132 6.24 -5.84 5.58
CA LEU A 132 6.93 -5.80 6.89
C LEU A 132 7.71 -7.09 7.17
N ALA A 133 7.19 -8.26 6.78
CA ALA A 133 7.89 -9.53 6.95
C ALA A 133 9.19 -9.53 6.14
N GLU A 134 9.14 -9.14 4.87
CA GLU A 134 10.29 -9.04 3.99
C GLU A 134 11.34 -8.04 4.49
N LEU A 135 10.91 -6.89 5.05
CA LEU A 135 11.82 -5.93 5.64
C LEU A 135 12.54 -6.47 6.89
N ARG A 136 11.86 -7.31 7.67
CA ARG A 136 12.41 -7.91 8.90
C ARG A 136 13.28 -9.13 8.63
N ASP A 137 12.95 -9.90 7.63
CA ASP A 137 13.63 -11.15 7.25
C ASP A 137 13.58 -11.29 5.73
N PRO A 138 14.56 -10.69 5.01
CA PRO A 138 14.63 -10.70 3.56
C PRO A 138 14.61 -12.12 2.98
N GLY A 139 13.73 -12.36 2.01
CA GLY A 139 13.50 -13.66 1.39
C GLY A 139 12.50 -14.55 2.14
N SER A 140 11.84 -14.04 3.20
CA SER A 140 10.81 -14.78 3.93
C SER A 140 9.47 -14.82 3.20
N VAL A 141 9.24 -13.94 2.24
CA VAL A 141 7.99 -13.84 1.46
C VAL A 141 8.16 -14.50 0.11
N PRO A 142 7.29 -15.46 -0.29
CA PRO A 142 7.36 -16.09 -1.60
C PRO A 142 7.24 -15.09 -2.76
N GLU A 143 7.95 -15.35 -3.86
CA GLU A 143 7.80 -14.58 -5.10
C GLU A 143 6.33 -14.59 -5.55
N GLY A 144 5.82 -13.42 -5.95
CA GLY A 144 4.41 -13.22 -6.33
C GLY A 144 3.55 -12.50 -5.29
N CYS A 145 4.03 -12.31 -4.06
CA CYS A 145 3.37 -11.46 -3.06
C CYS A 145 3.82 -9.99 -3.11
N HIS A 146 4.71 -9.64 -4.04
CA HIS A 146 5.35 -8.32 -4.12
C HIS A 146 4.73 -7.35 -5.12
N ASP A 147 3.69 -7.74 -5.86
CA ASP A 147 3.19 -7.00 -7.02
C ASP A 147 2.63 -5.59 -6.70
N HIS A 148 2.54 -5.21 -5.42
CA HIS A 148 1.97 -3.93 -4.99
C HIS A 148 2.87 -3.11 -4.08
N VAL A 149 4.09 -3.57 -3.78
CA VAL A 149 5.06 -2.80 -2.99
C VAL A 149 5.81 -1.86 -3.93
N THR A 150 5.62 -0.55 -3.78
CA THR A 150 6.48 0.42 -4.44
C THR A 150 7.76 0.55 -3.60
N PRO A 151 8.92 0.04 -4.04
CA PRO A 151 10.18 0.31 -3.36
C PRO A 151 10.39 1.83 -3.34
N SER A 152 10.76 2.38 -2.18
CA SER A 152 11.21 3.78 -2.13
C SER A 152 12.35 3.93 -3.13
N ALA A 153 12.19 4.85 -4.08
CA ALA A 153 13.16 5.09 -5.13
C ALA A 153 14.53 5.33 -4.49
N ASP A 154 15.49 4.50 -4.84
CA ASP A 154 16.89 4.76 -4.56
C ASP A 154 17.23 6.12 -5.20
N PRO A 155 17.64 7.15 -4.44
CA PRO A 155 17.93 8.46 -5.00
C PRO A 155 19.14 8.43 -5.97
N SER A 156 19.86 7.31 -6.06
CA SER A 156 20.98 7.08 -6.97
C SER A 156 20.61 6.25 -8.20
N ALA A 157 19.37 5.72 -8.29
CA ALA A 157 18.94 5.00 -9.48
C ALA A 157 18.63 5.97 -10.63
N PRO A 158 19.24 5.81 -11.82
CA PRO A 158 18.92 6.65 -12.95
C PRO A 158 17.46 6.47 -13.35
N THR A 159 16.73 7.58 -13.40
CA THR A 159 15.32 7.64 -13.81
C THR A 159 15.17 7.02 -15.20
N GLU A 160 14.53 5.86 -15.28
CA GLU A 160 14.26 5.12 -16.53
C GLU A 160 13.25 5.83 -17.46
N ALA A 161 12.97 7.10 -17.21
CA ALA A 161 12.02 7.93 -17.95
C ALA A 161 12.59 8.62 -19.19
N GLN A 162 13.82 8.32 -19.64
CA GLN A 162 14.42 8.94 -20.82
C GLN A 162 15.12 7.95 -21.74
N ARG A 163 14.35 7.05 -22.35
CA ARG A 163 14.74 6.44 -23.61
C ARG A 163 13.90 7.06 -24.75
N PRO A 164 14.51 7.86 -25.61
CA PRO A 164 13.77 8.57 -26.67
C PRO A 164 13.57 7.79 -27.96
N ASP A 165 13.70 6.46 -28.00
CA ASP A 165 13.46 5.72 -29.25
C ASP A 165 12.87 4.33 -28.97
N GLY A 166 11.58 4.25 -29.27
CA GLY A 166 10.79 3.03 -29.40
C GLY A 166 11.27 2.12 -30.54
N ARG A 167 12.46 1.53 -30.42
CA ARG A 167 12.85 0.43 -31.32
C ARG A 167 12.58 -0.91 -30.68
N HIS A 168 11.49 -1.51 -31.13
CA HIS A 168 11.17 -2.90 -30.94
C HIS A 168 12.22 -3.75 -31.68
N LEU A 169 13.03 -4.52 -30.94
CA LEU A 169 13.94 -5.50 -31.54
C LEU A 169 13.11 -6.73 -31.95
N PRO A 170 13.22 -7.21 -33.21
CA PRO A 170 12.58 -8.46 -33.61
C PRO A 170 13.23 -9.66 -32.94
N PRO A 171 12.48 -10.77 -32.73
CA PRO A 171 13.02 -11.98 -32.11
C PRO A 171 14.15 -12.57 -32.96
N GLY A 172 15.23 -12.93 -32.28
CA GLY A 172 16.41 -13.54 -32.90
C GLY A 172 16.07 -14.81 -33.61
N ARG A 173 16.55 -14.90 -34.85
CA ARG A 173 16.50 -16.04 -35.71
C ARG A 173 17.50 -17.07 -35.16
N GLU A 174 17.00 -18.25 -34.74
CA GLU A 174 17.86 -19.41 -34.51
C GLU A 174 18.55 -19.78 -35.81
N GLY A 175 19.86 -19.68 -35.81
CA GLY A 175 20.71 -20.07 -36.92
C GLY A 175 21.04 -21.54 -36.82
N ASP A 176 20.72 -22.27 -37.89
CA ASP A 176 21.23 -23.59 -38.21
C ASP A 176 22.75 -23.63 -38.11
N LEU A 177 23.26 -24.65 -37.46
CA LEU A 177 24.65 -25.09 -37.58
C LEU A 177 24.63 -26.48 -38.23
N ASP A 178 25.09 -26.52 -39.48
CA ASP A 178 25.71 -27.69 -40.09
C ASP A 178 27.06 -28.02 -39.45
#